data_c886a1e26f674341e0e28ac695194c05
#
_entry.id   c886a1e26f674341e0e28ac695194c05
#
_cell.length_a   1.000
_cell.length_b   1.000
_cell.length_c   1.000
_cell.angle_alpha   90.00
_cell.angle_beta   90.00
_cell.angle_gamma   90.00
#
_symmetry.space_group_name_H-M   'P 1'
#
loop_
_entity.id
_entity.type
_entity.pdbx_description
1 polymer ?
#
loop_
_entity_poly.entity_id
_entity_poly.type
_entity_poly.pdbx_seq_one_letter_code
_entity_poly.pdbx_strand_id
1 'polypeptide(L)'
;SDDAWARDVAPTFVRRAADGAVRGVNWRFNAWGGEVDGLYAHWEKDDAFAGGLLDTLGFRGYDAAPFVMEGGAVHSDGEGTLLVTEACLLSAGRNPQLTKDEIAAALCRMLGAKKVLWLPRGIDGDETIEHVDNVCAFVRPGEVVLAWTDDPADPQYACSQACLHYLEGETDAQGRRIRVHKLPIPRVPVLVTQEDLEGYTFEDGE
;
A
#
# COMPACT_ATOMS: atom_id res chain seq x y z
N SER A 1 4.26 -6.86 -18.23
CA SER A 1 3.09 -6.52 -17.41
C SER A 1 1.86 -6.53 -18.27
N ASP A 2 0.79 -7.09 -17.77
CA ASP A 2 -0.53 -7.09 -18.40
C ASP A 2 -1.44 -6.03 -17.75
N ASP A 3 -1.00 -5.43 -16.62
CA ASP A 3 -1.72 -4.41 -15.89
C ASP A 3 -1.07 -3.02 -16.00
N ALA A 4 -1.87 -1.97 -15.81
CA ALA A 4 -1.44 -0.57 -15.87
C ALA A 4 -0.98 0.01 -14.52
N TRP A 5 -1.13 -0.72 -13.42
CA TRP A 5 -0.89 -0.25 -12.05
C TRP A 5 0.60 -0.24 -11.68
N ALA A 6 1.35 0.64 -12.34
CA ALA A 6 2.81 0.78 -12.13
C ALA A 6 3.20 1.10 -10.69
N ARG A 7 2.29 1.68 -9.88
CA ARG A 7 2.53 1.90 -8.44
C ARG A 7 2.79 0.58 -7.73
N ASP A 8 2.05 -0.47 -8.08
CA ASP A 8 2.04 -1.72 -7.35
C ASP A 8 3.03 -2.74 -7.89
N VAL A 9 3.19 -2.80 -9.22
CA VAL A 9 4.08 -3.78 -9.87
C VAL A 9 5.52 -3.29 -10.06
N ALA A 10 5.78 -1.96 -9.97
CA ALA A 10 7.14 -1.43 -10.14
C ALA A 10 7.99 -1.57 -8.88
N PRO A 11 9.34 -1.57 -9.01
CA PRO A 11 10.22 -1.66 -7.85
C PRO A 11 10.13 -0.40 -6.98
N THR A 12 10.24 -0.55 -5.68
CA THR A 12 10.40 0.58 -4.76
C THR A 12 11.86 1.02 -4.75
N PHE A 13 12.14 2.25 -5.19
CA PHE A 13 13.49 2.77 -5.19
C PHE A 13 13.89 3.31 -3.82
N VAL A 14 15.06 2.88 -3.36
CA VAL A 14 15.70 3.34 -2.13
C VAL A 14 17.05 3.98 -2.43
N ARG A 15 17.40 5.03 -1.67
CA ARG A 15 18.67 5.73 -1.82
C ARG A 15 19.50 5.61 -0.54
N ARG A 16 20.73 5.12 -0.67
CA ARG A 16 21.66 5.05 0.45
C ARG A 16 22.14 6.46 0.83
N ALA A 17 21.99 6.81 2.12
CA ALA A 17 22.32 8.16 2.59
C ALA A 17 23.82 8.49 2.48
N ALA A 18 24.70 7.49 2.63
CA ALA A 18 26.14 7.69 2.71
C ALA A 18 26.78 8.16 1.39
N ASP A 19 26.28 7.71 0.24
CA ASP A 19 26.89 7.97 -1.08
C ASP A 19 25.87 8.26 -2.19
N GLY A 20 24.59 8.29 -1.86
CA GLY A 20 23.52 8.54 -2.82
C GLY A 20 23.21 7.38 -3.76
N ALA A 21 23.82 6.21 -3.59
CA ALA A 21 23.58 5.06 -4.45
C ALA A 21 22.11 4.62 -4.40
N VAL A 22 21.49 4.48 -5.58
CA VAL A 22 20.09 4.05 -5.74
C VAL A 22 20.05 2.54 -5.97
N ARG A 23 19.04 1.89 -5.37
CA ARG A 23 18.68 0.48 -5.55
C ARG A 23 17.18 0.35 -5.67
N GLY A 24 16.70 -0.65 -6.41
CA GLY A 24 15.31 -1.04 -6.40
C GLY A 24 15.07 -2.22 -5.45
N VAL A 25 13.97 -2.21 -4.75
CA VAL A 25 13.47 -3.39 -4.04
C VAL A 25 12.44 -4.05 -4.96
N ASN A 26 12.72 -5.30 -5.33
CA ASN A 26 11.85 -6.13 -6.16
C ASN A 26 11.00 -7.00 -5.22
N TRP A 27 9.78 -6.55 -4.96
CA TRP A 27 8.80 -7.28 -4.17
C TRP A 27 8.18 -8.41 -4.98
N ARG A 28 7.53 -9.35 -4.33
CA ARG A 28 6.62 -10.27 -5.00
C ARG A 28 5.26 -9.63 -5.16
N PHE A 29 4.69 -9.77 -6.35
CA PHE A 29 3.34 -9.35 -6.69
C PHE A 29 2.47 -10.58 -6.98
N ASN A 30 1.23 -10.58 -6.48
CA ASN A 30 0.30 -11.71 -6.62
C ASN A 30 -1.14 -11.26 -6.89
N ALA A 31 -1.33 -10.26 -7.74
CA ALA A 31 -2.64 -9.72 -8.07
C ALA A 31 -3.48 -9.32 -6.85
N TRP A 32 -2.84 -8.67 -5.85
CA TRP A 32 -3.44 -8.15 -4.62
C TRP A 32 -4.04 -9.19 -3.68
N GLY A 33 -3.66 -10.47 -3.79
CA GLY A 33 -4.15 -11.47 -2.82
C GLY A 33 -3.95 -12.92 -3.24
N GLY A 34 -3.36 -13.15 -4.40
CA GLY A 34 -3.06 -14.50 -4.90
C GLY A 34 -4.31 -15.36 -5.05
N GLU A 35 -4.22 -16.61 -4.62
CA GLU A 35 -5.35 -17.56 -4.68
C GLU A 35 -6.46 -17.28 -3.65
N VAL A 36 -6.22 -16.38 -2.67
CA VAL A 36 -7.18 -16.11 -1.59
C VAL A 36 -8.12 -14.98 -1.96
N ASP A 37 -7.57 -13.82 -2.32
CA ASP A 37 -8.30 -12.58 -2.56
C ASP A 37 -7.85 -11.88 -3.85
N GLY A 38 -7.02 -12.53 -4.69
CA GLY A 38 -6.47 -11.94 -5.91
C GLY A 38 -7.53 -11.58 -6.94
N LEU A 39 -7.32 -10.46 -7.62
CA LEU A 39 -8.28 -9.96 -8.62
C LEU A 39 -8.22 -10.73 -9.95
N TYR A 40 -7.11 -11.42 -10.23
CA TYR A 40 -6.96 -12.27 -11.42
C TYR A 40 -5.97 -13.42 -11.18
N ALA A 41 -6.03 -14.44 -12.03
CA ALA A 41 -5.35 -15.72 -11.82
C ALA A 41 -3.91 -15.81 -12.38
N HIS A 42 -3.51 -14.94 -13.32
CA HIS A 42 -2.24 -15.03 -14.04
C HIS A 42 -1.44 -13.74 -13.93
N TRP A 43 -0.66 -13.61 -12.85
CA TRP A 43 0.13 -12.42 -12.52
C TRP A 43 1.65 -12.56 -12.76
N GLU A 44 2.10 -13.61 -13.41
CA GLU A 44 3.53 -13.92 -13.57
C GLU A 44 4.30 -12.82 -14.32
N LYS A 45 3.64 -12.15 -15.29
CA LYS A 45 4.25 -11.04 -16.03
C LYS A 45 4.35 -9.78 -15.17
N ASP A 46 3.37 -9.55 -14.31
CA ASP A 46 3.34 -8.41 -13.40
C ASP A 46 4.35 -8.61 -12.26
N ASP A 47 4.45 -9.82 -11.70
CA ASP A 47 5.49 -10.19 -10.74
C ASP A 47 6.91 -10.04 -11.32
N ALA A 48 7.08 -10.34 -12.62
CA ALA A 48 8.37 -10.17 -13.30
C ALA A 48 8.71 -8.72 -13.68
N PHE A 49 7.75 -7.79 -13.64
CA PHE A 49 7.91 -6.44 -14.16
C PHE A 49 8.99 -5.65 -13.43
N ALA A 50 9.00 -5.67 -12.09
CA ALA A 50 9.98 -4.93 -11.29
C ALA A 50 11.42 -5.34 -11.61
N GLY A 51 11.70 -6.63 -11.70
CA GLY A 51 13.01 -7.16 -12.07
C GLY A 51 13.43 -6.73 -13.47
N GLY A 52 12.55 -6.90 -14.47
CA GLY A 52 12.81 -6.50 -15.86
C GLY A 52 13.04 -5.00 -16.02
N LEU A 53 12.31 -4.16 -15.27
CA LEU A 53 12.50 -2.72 -15.28
C LEU A 53 13.86 -2.32 -14.70
N LEU A 54 14.27 -2.94 -13.58
CA LEU A 54 15.57 -2.69 -12.98
C LEU A 54 16.72 -3.05 -13.92
N ASP A 55 16.63 -4.19 -14.61
CA ASP A 55 17.61 -4.63 -15.60
C ASP A 55 17.68 -3.66 -16.78
N THR A 56 16.52 -3.24 -17.30
CA THR A 56 16.42 -2.30 -18.43
C THR A 56 17.04 -0.94 -18.09
N LEU A 57 16.83 -0.45 -16.86
CA LEU A 57 17.35 0.83 -16.41
C LEU A 57 18.80 0.75 -15.86
N GLY A 58 19.37 -0.46 -15.76
CA GLY A 58 20.73 -0.68 -15.25
C GLY A 58 20.85 -0.44 -13.73
N PHE A 59 19.76 -0.50 -12.97
CA PHE A 59 19.80 -0.41 -11.52
C PHE A 59 20.01 -1.79 -10.90
N ARG A 60 20.82 -1.82 -9.83
CA ARG A 60 20.89 -3.01 -8.99
C ARG A 60 19.64 -3.10 -8.11
N GLY A 61 19.06 -4.29 -8.01
CA GLY A 61 17.92 -4.60 -7.15
C GLY A 61 18.29 -5.40 -5.90
N TYR A 62 17.37 -5.36 -4.92
CA TYR A 62 17.26 -6.33 -3.85
C TYR A 62 16.05 -7.20 -4.16
N ASP A 63 16.24 -8.50 -4.28
CA ASP A 63 15.13 -9.45 -4.36
C ASP A 63 14.55 -9.63 -2.97
N ALA A 64 13.30 -9.22 -2.81
CA ALA A 64 12.57 -9.32 -1.54
C ALA A 64 11.82 -10.66 -1.39
N ALA A 65 11.90 -11.56 -2.39
CA ALA A 65 11.22 -12.85 -2.32
C ALA A 65 11.49 -13.57 -0.98
N PRO A 66 10.50 -14.24 -0.39
CA PRO A 66 9.13 -14.42 -0.87
C PRO A 66 8.13 -13.34 -0.41
N PHE A 67 8.59 -12.19 0.03
CA PHE A 67 7.75 -11.12 0.63
C PHE A 67 6.86 -10.47 -0.43
N VAL A 68 5.56 -10.63 -0.27
CA VAL A 68 4.53 -10.01 -1.14
C VAL A 68 4.22 -8.61 -0.62
N MET A 69 4.32 -7.61 -1.49
CA MET A 69 3.96 -6.22 -1.19
C MET A 69 3.79 -5.43 -2.48
N GLU A 70 2.85 -4.56 -2.50
CA GLU A 70 2.61 -3.58 -3.54
C GLU A 70 3.05 -2.17 -3.11
N GLY A 71 3.40 -1.32 -4.07
CA GLY A 71 3.80 0.05 -3.76
C GLY A 71 2.71 0.90 -3.09
N GLY A 72 1.42 0.61 -3.38
CA GLY A 72 0.26 1.24 -2.75
C GLY A 72 0.01 0.80 -1.31
N ALA A 73 0.54 -0.37 -0.92
CA ALA A 73 0.41 -0.89 0.45
C ALA A 73 1.29 -0.15 1.48
N VAL A 74 2.20 0.73 1.04
CA VAL A 74 3.12 1.47 1.91
C VAL A 74 3.23 2.93 1.54
N HIS A 75 3.28 3.82 2.54
CA HIS A 75 3.59 5.24 2.35
C HIS A 75 4.69 5.67 3.31
N SER A 76 5.60 6.56 2.89
CA SER A 76 6.77 7.00 3.68
C SER A 76 6.76 8.50 3.90
N ASP A 77 7.21 8.95 5.08
CA ASP A 77 7.47 10.36 5.38
C ASP A 77 8.86 10.85 4.88
N GLY A 78 9.70 9.92 4.39
CA GLY A 78 11.07 10.21 3.98
C GLY A 78 12.06 10.39 5.15
N GLU A 79 11.61 10.36 6.40
CA GLU A 79 12.43 10.54 7.61
C GLU A 79 12.43 9.30 8.53
N GLY A 80 11.96 8.18 8.01
CA GLY A 80 12.05 6.87 8.67
C GLY A 80 10.75 6.33 9.22
N THR A 81 9.62 6.97 8.94
CA THR A 81 8.30 6.44 9.28
C THR A 81 7.60 5.89 8.06
N LEU A 82 7.00 4.72 8.18
CA LEU A 82 6.12 4.12 7.19
C LEU A 82 4.68 4.09 7.72
N LEU A 83 3.72 4.26 6.82
CA LEU A 83 2.30 3.96 7.04
C LEU A 83 1.96 2.70 6.24
N VAL A 84 1.18 1.82 6.85
CA VAL A 84 0.59 0.61 6.25
C VAL A 84 -0.77 0.37 6.89
N THR A 85 -1.58 -0.51 6.30
CA THR A 85 -2.81 -1.00 6.94
C THR A 85 -2.64 -2.43 7.44
N GLU A 86 -3.28 -2.75 8.57
CA GLU A 86 -3.36 -4.11 9.08
C GLU A 86 -4.16 -5.02 8.14
N ALA A 87 -5.27 -4.49 7.63
CA ALA A 87 -6.15 -5.22 6.72
C ALA A 87 -5.40 -5.75 5.50
N CYS A 88 -4.51 -4.93 4.89
CA CYS A 88 -3.71 -5.35 3.75
C CYS A 88 -2.59 -6.32 4.15
N LEU A 89 -1.60 -5.85 4.91
CA LEU A 89 -0.36 -6.60 5.09
C LEU A 89 -0.49 -7.83 5.99
N LEU A 90 -1.52 -7.91 6.82
CA LEU A 90 -1.81 -9.10 7.64
C LEU A 90 -2.86 -10.01 7.00
N SER A 91 -3.33 -9.71 5.78
CA SER A 91 -4.27 -10.57 5.07
C SER A 91 -3.65 -11.93 4.73
N ALA A 92 -4.51 -12.95 4.63
CA ALA A 92 -4.09 -14.28 4.24
C ALA A 92 -3.52 -14.33 2.81
N GLY A 93 -3.90 -13.38 1.96
CA GLY A 93 -3.43 -13.27 0.58
C GLY A 93 -2.06 -12.60 0.42
N ARG A 94 -1.39 -12.16 1.50
CA ARG A 94 -0.07 -11.52 1.43
C ARG A 94 1.04 -12.38 2.03
N ASN A 95 1.28 -12.25 3.33
CA ASN A 95 2.39 -12.91 4.01
C ASN A 95 1.91 -13.70 5.25
N PRO A 96 0.99 -14.68 5.11
CA PRO A 96 0.37 -15.36 6.25
C PRO A 96 1.36 -16.16 7.11
N GLN A 97 2.56 -16.44 6.61
CA GLN A 97 3.63 -17.12 7.32
C GLN A 97 4.42 -16.20 8.25
N LEU A 98 4.21 -14.88 8.19
CA LEU A 98 4.93 -13.89 8.98
C LEU A 98 4.03 -13.26 10.04
N THR A 99 4.61 -12.97 11.19
CA THR A 99 3.98 -12.14 12.23
C THR A 99 4.05 -10.67 11.86
N LYS A 100 3.22 -9.86 12.49
CA LYS A 100 3.22 -8.39 12.34
C LYS A 100 4.61 -7.77 12.60
N ASP A 101 5.32 -8.25 13.62
CA ASP A 101 6.66 -7.78 13.97
C ASP A 101 7.70 -8.16 12.91
N GLU A 102 7.60 -9.36 12.34
CA GLU A 102 8.49 -9.81 11.24
C GLU A 102 8.24 -9.00 9.95
N ILE A 103 6.98 -8.70 9.63
CA ILE A 103 6.63 -7.82 8.51
C ILE A 103 7.20 -6.41 8.75
N ALA A 104 6.99 -5.82 9.93
CA ALA A 104 7.54 -4.51 10.28
C ALA A 104 9.07 -4.48 10.18
N ALA A 105 9.75 -5.51 10.68
CA ALA A 105 11.20 -5.64 10.59
C ALA A 105 11.70 -5.77 9.14
N ALA A 106 10.97 -6.51 8.29
CA ALA A 106 11.29 -6.63 6.87
C ALA A 106 11.16 -5.29 6.15
N LEU A 107 10.05 -4.56 6.35
CA LEU A 107 9.83 -3.23 5.78
C LEU A 107 10.91 -2.24 6.22
N CYS A 108 11.20 -2.17 7.52
CA CYS A 108 12.25 -1.30 8.05
C CYS A 108 13.61 -1.60 7.44
N ARG A 109 13.96 -2.88 7.30
CA ARG A 109 15.24 -3.30 6.72
C ARG A 109 15.33 -2.96 5.23
N MET A 110 14.28 -3.23 4.45
CA MET A 110 14.26 -3.05 2.99
C MET A 110 14.16 -1.58 2.59
N LEU A 111 13.36 -0.80 3.33
CA LEU A 111 13.09 0.61 3.01
C LEU A 111 13.93 1.61 3.82
N GLY A 112 14.79 1.12 4.72
CA GLY A 112 15.61 1.99 5.57
C GLY A 112 14.81 2.79 6.60
N ALA A 113 13.63 2.31 6.97
CA ALA A 113 12.77 2.93 7.96
C ALA A 113 13.13 2.50 9.39
N LYS A 114 12.57 3.19 10.38
CA LYS A 114 12.77 2.95 11.82
C LYS A 114 11.48 2.62 12.55
N LYS A 115 10.34 3.02 11.97
CA LYS A 115 9.02 2.84 12.57
C LYS A 115 7.98 2.56 11.50
N VAL A 116 7.07 1.63 11.78
CA VAL A 116 5.89 1.35 10.97
C VAL A 116 4.66 1.73 11.80
N LEU A 117 3.82 2.57 11.25
CA LEU A 117 2.49 2.90 11.79
C LEU A 117 1.46 2.03 11.08
N TRP A 118 0.67 1.30 11.88
CA TRP A 118 -0.27 0.30 11.42
C TRP A 118 -1.71 0.83 11.55
N LEU A 119 -2.24 1.39 10.47
CA LEU A 119 -3.65 1.76 10.45
C LEU A 119 -4.52 0.50 10.53
N PRO A 120 -5.55 0.47 11.39
CA PRO A 120 -6.38 -0.73 11.53
C PRO A 120 -7.18 -1.05 10.27
N ARG A 121 -7.58 -0.04 9.50
CA ARG A 121 -8.41 -0.17 8.30
C ARG A 121 -7.93 0.77 7.18
N GLY A 122 -8.38 0.49 5.95
CA GLY A 122 -8.24 1.34 4.77
C GLY A 122 -9.57 1.92 4.30
N ILE A 123 -9.80 1.97 2.98
CA ILE A 123 -11.09 2.32 2.40
C ILE A 123 -11.99 1.08 2.40
N ASP A 124 -13.22 1.24 2.86
CA ASP A 124 -14.21 0.17 2.87
C ASP A 124 -14.55 -0.26 1.44
N GLY A 125 -14.47 -1.57 1.18
CA GLY A 125 -14.72 -2.14 -0.13
C GLY A 125 -13.60 -1.93 -1.17
N ASP A 126 -12.40 -1.53 -0.74
CA ASP A 126 -11.23 -1.43 -1.62
C ASP A 126 -10.77 -2.81 -2.09
N GLU A 127 -10.77 -3.01 -3.41
CA GLU A 127 -10.41 -4.28 -4.07
C GLU A 127 -8.94 -4.68 -3.85
N THR A 128 -8.08 -3.72 -3.54
CA THR A 128 -6.65 -3.98 -3.21
C THR A 128 -6.44 -4.44 -1.77
N ILE A 129 -7.51 -4.79 -1.06
CA ILE A 129 -7.52 -5.17 0.36
C ILE A 129 -7.04 -4.00 1.24
N GLU A 130 -7.67 -2.86 1.07
CA GLU A 130 -7.48 -1.67 1.91
C GLU A 130 -6.03 -1.12 1.87
N HIS A 131 -5.50 -0.84 0.68
CA HIS A 131 -4.21 -0.16 0.52
C HIS A 131 -4.15 1.17 1.30
N VAL A 132 -2.98 1.47 1.88
CA VAL A 132 -2.81 2.68 2.69
C VAL A 132 -2.88 3.96 1.89
N ASP A 133 -2.42 3.97 0.64
CA ASP A 133 -2.40 5.16 -0.22
C ASP A 133 -3.80 5.64 -0.62
N ASN A 134 -4.81 4.76 -0.55
CA ASN A 134 -6.21 5.12 -0.76
C ASN A 134 -6.82 5.84 0.45
N VAL A 135 -6.34 5.57 1.67
CA VAL A 135 -6.96 6.07 2.91
C VAL A 135 -6.15 7.15 3.61
N CYS A 136 -4.81 7.07 3.58
CA CYS A 136 -3.96 7.97 4.37
C CYS A 136 -2.60 8.21 3.70
N ALA A 137 -2.17 9.46 3.66
CA ALA A 137 -0.88 9.84 3.09
C ALA A 137 -0.18 10.91 3.93
N PHE A 138 1.13 10.85 4.05
CA PHE A 138 1.93 11.96 4.59
C PHE A 138 1.90 13.15 3.64
N VAL A 139 1.56 14.32 4.15
CA VAL A 139 1.74 15.61 3.44
C VAL A 139 3.13 16.18 3.73
N ARG A 140 3.68 15.84 4.88
CA ARG A 140 5.06 16.06 5.32
C ARG A 140 5.33 15.24 6.58
N PRO A 141 6.57 15.10 7.05
CA PRO A 141 6.88 14.38 8.27
C PRO A 141 6.06 14.88 9.46
N GLY A 142 5.42 13.95 10.17
CA GLY A 142 4.55 14.24 11.32
C GLY A 142 3.13 14.73 10.97
N GLU A 143 2.78 14.90 9.68
CA GLU A 143 1.44 15.32 9.27
C GLU A 143 0.89 14.43 8.16
N VAL A 144 -0.37 14.01 8.31
CA VAL A 144 -1.06 13.15 7.34
C VAL A 144 -2.41 13.74 6.93
N VAL A 145 -2.85 13.42 5.72
CA VAL A 145 -4.26 13.48 5.34
C VAL A 145 -4.89 12.12 5.57
N LEU A 146 -6.14 12.09 6.01
CA LEU A 146 -6.92 10.88 6.24
C LEU A 146 -8.28 11.03 5.56
N ALA A 147 -8.67 10.05 4.74
CA ALA A 147 -9.99 9.97 4.14
C ALA A 147 -11.07 10.01 5.23
N TRP A 148 -12.07 10.88 5.07
CA TRP A 148 -12.97 11.22 6.15
C TRP A 148 -14.42 11.40 5.70
N THR A 149 -15.32 10.88 6.52
CA THR A 149 -16.74 11.20 6.47
C THR A 149 -17.25 11.51 7.88
N ASP A 150 -18.19 12.45 7.99
CA ASP A 150 -18.92 12.74 9.24
C ASP A 150 -20.28 12.03 9.28
N ASP A 151 -20.65 11.29 8.22
CA ASP A 151 -21.91 10.58 8.13
C ASP A 151 -21.80 9.18 8.78
N PRO A 152 -22.47 8.92 9.91
CA PRO A 152 -22.44 7.62 10.58
C PRO A 152 -23.10 6.48 9.76
N ALA A 153 -23.87 6.81 8.73
CA ALA A 153 -24.47 5.83 7.83
C ALA A 153 -23.52 5.40 6.69
N ASP A 154 -22.44 6.14 6.48
CA ASP A 154 -21.42 5.79 5.48
C ASP A 154 -20.55 4.64 6.01
N PRO A 155 -20.35 3.55 5.25
CA PRO A 155 -19.48 2.43 5.65
C PRO A 155 -18.07 2.86 6.05
N GLN A 156 -17.52 3.89 5.39
CA GLN A 156 -16.20 4.43 5.69
C GLN A 156 -16.11 5.10 7.07
N TYR A 157 -17.23 5.52 7.67
CA TYR A 157 -17.21 6.24 8.96
C TYR A 157 -16.44 5.49 10.04
N ALA A 158 -16.77 4.22 10.28
CA ALA A 158 -16.13 3.42 11.32
C ALA A 158 -14.62 3.22 11.04
N CYS A 159 -14.23 3.00 9.78
CA CYS A 159 -12.85 2.83 9.36
C CYS A 159 -12.03 4.11 9.61
N SER A 160 -12.56 5.27 9.20
CA SER A 160 -11.92 6.58 9.40
C SER A 160 -11.77 6.93 10.87
N GLN A 161 -12.79 6.66 11.71
CA GLN A 161 -12.73 6.89 13.16
C GLN A 161 -11.66 6.01 13.82
N ALA A 162 -11.57 4.74 13.46
CA ALA A 162 -10.56 3.82 13.98
C ALA A 162 -9.13 4.29 13.63
N CYS A 163 -8.91 4.71 12.38
CA CYS A 163 -7.62 5.25 11.95
C CYS A 163 -7.25 6.55 12.65
N LEU A 164 -8.20 7.47 12.83
CA LEU A 164 -7.97 8.72 13.55
C LEU A 164 -7.57 8.43 15.02
N HIS A 165 -8.33 7.59 15.70
CA HIS A 165 -8.05 7.23 17.11
C HIS A 165 -6.65 6.62 17.27
N TYR A 166 -6.26 5.73 16.34
CA TYR A 166 -4.92 5.16 16.34
C TYR A 166 -3.84 6.25 16.16
N LEU A 167 -3.97 7.10 15.13
CA LEU A 167 -2.99 8.12 14.79
C LEU A 167 -2.83 9.19 15.86
N GLU A 168 -3.90 9.56 16.60
CA GLU A 168 -3.84 10.51 17.72
C GLU A 168 -2.99 10.01 18.88
N GLY A 169 -2.87 8.69 19.04
CA GLY A 169 -2.01 8.04 20.04
C GLY A 169 -0.54 7.93 19.62
N GLU A 170 -0.23 8.15 18.34
CA GLU A 170 1.05 7.80 17.75
C GLU A 170 2.02 8.97 17.58
N THR A 171 3.28 8.61 17.40
CA THR A 171 4.37 9.51 16.99
C THR A 171 5.07 8.94 15.76
N ASP A 172 5.73 9.79 14.99
CA ASP A 172 6.64 9.35 13.93
C ASP A 172 7.98 8.80 14.49
N ALA A 173 8.88 8.41 13.60
CA ALA A 173 10.20 7.88 13.93
C ALA A 173 11.14 8.89 14.63
N GLN A 174 10.80 10.19 14.58
CA GLN A 174 11.53 11.27 15.26
C GLN A 174 10.87 11.69 16.57
N GLY A 175 9.77 11.03 16.98
CA GLY A 175 9.03 11.33 18.21
C GLY A 175 8.03 12.49 18.10
N ARG A 176 7.76 13.01 16.90
CA ARG A 176 6.74 14.04 16.67
C ARG A 176 5.35 13.40 16.71
N ARG A 177 4.39 14.02 17.41
CA ARG A 177 2.99 13.57 17.36
C ARG A 177 2.44 13.70 15.94
N ILE A 178 1.66 12.72 15.53
CA ILE A 178 1.00 12.74 14.22
C ILE A 178 -0.15 13.75 14.26
N ARG A 179 -0.11 14.69 13.33
CA ARG A 179 -1.21 15.63 13.08
C ARG A 179 -2.04 15.13 11.91
N VAL A 180 -3.33 14.94 12.14
CA VAL A 180 -4.25 14.41 11.11
C VAL A 180 -5.07 15.56 10.52
N HIS A 181 -5.07 15.64 9.19
CA HIS A 181 -5.94 16.52 8.41
C HIS A 181 -7.04 15.65 7.76
N LYS A 182 -8.29 15.92 8.10
CA LYS A 182 -9.45 15.21 7.57
C LYS A 182 -9.71 15.65 6.12
N LEU A 183 -9.66 14.71 5.19
CA LEU A 183 -9.94 14.92 3.78
C LEU A 183 -11.32 14.32 3.46
N PRO A 184 -12.37 15.15 3.25
CA PRO A 184 -13.69 14.62 2.99
C PRO A 184 -13.72 13.75 1.74
N ILE A 185 -14.32 12.55 1.87
CA ILE A 185 -14.63 11.68 0.73
C ILE A 185 -15.91 12.17 0.02
N PRO A 186 -16.15 11.76 -1.25
CA PRO A 186 -17.38 12.06 -1.95
C PRO A 186 -18.61 11.55 -1.18
N ARG A 187 -19.62 12.40 -1.00
CA ARG A 187 -20.86 12.03 -0.30
C ARG A 187 -21.78 11.14 -1.11
N VAL A 188 -21.65 11.18 -2.41
CA VAL A 188 -22.47 10.41 -3.34
C VAL A 188 -21.50 9.50 -4.10
N PRO A 189 -21.59 8.18 -3.90
CA PRO A 189 -20.79 7.24 -4.69
C PRO A 189 -21.21 7.33 -6.16
N VAL A 190 -20.20 7.36 -7.04
CA VAL A 190 -20.42 7.18 -8.48
C VAL A 190 -20.39 5.68 -8.74
N LEU A 191 -21.51 5.15 -9.19
CA LEU A 191 -21.62 3.73 -9.54
C LEU A 191 -21.29 3.54 -11.02
N VAL A 192 -20.54 2.49 -11.31
CA VAL A 192 -20.33 2.02 -12.68
C VAL A 192 -21.67 1.55 -13.24
N THR A 193 -22.05 2.07 -14.39
CA THR A 193 -23.29 1.68 -15.07
C THR A 193 -23.01 0.67 -16.17
N GLN A 194 -24.07 0.03 -16.69
CA GLN A 194 -23.93 -0.89 -17.83
C GLN A 194 -23.36 -0.18 -19.07
N GLU A 195 -23.64 1.10 -19.27
CA GLU A 195 -23.08 1.91 -20.36
C GLU A 195 -21.58 2.15 -20.17
N ASP A 196 -21.13 2.34 -18.93
CA ASP A 196 -19.70 2.49 -18.63
C ASP A 196 -18.90 1.21 -18.92
N LEU A 197 -19.55 0.05 -18.82
CA LEU A 197 -18.95 -1.25 -19.12
C LEU A 197 -18.95 -1.59 -20.62
N GLU A 198 -19.70 -0.86 -21.45
CA GLU A 198 -19.71 -1.06 -22.89
C GLU A 198 -18.33 -0.72 -23.49
N GLY A 199 -17.68 -1.72 -24.08
CA GLY A 199 -16.35 -1.59 -24.65
C GLY A 199 -15.21 -2.19 -23.82
N TYR A 200 -15.49 -2.61 -22.59
CA TYR A 200 -14.55 -3.45 -21.85
C TYR A 200 -14.68 -4.91 -22.27
N THR A 201 -13.54 -5.57 -22.42
CA THR A 201 -13.49 -7.02 -22.65
C THR A 201 -12.99 -7.63 -21.35
N PHE A 202 -13.82 -8.40 -20.70
CA PHE A 202 -13.45 -9.12 -19.47
C PHE A 202 -12.84 -10.46 -19.85
N GLU A 203 -11.77 -10.88 -19.17
CA GLU A 203 -11.25 -12.24 -19.28
C GLU A 203 -12.14 -13.21 -18.50
N ASP A 204 -12.12 -14.51 -18.89
CA ASP A 204 -12.91 -15.54 -18.19
C ASP A 204 -12.51 -15.61 -16.72
N GLY A 205 -13.39 -15.17 -15.83
CA GLY A 205 -13.20 -15.16 -14.37
C GLY A 205 -13.08 -13.78 -13.72
N GLU A 206 -13.20 -12.70 -14.49
CA GLU A 206 -13.32 -11.33 -13.98
C GLU A 206 -14.79 -10.92 -13.69
#